data_8177f628098119bfb7b35b3e19c5941e
#
_entry.id   8177f628098119bfb7b35b3e19c5941e
#
_cell.length_a   1.000
_cell.length_b   1.000
_cell.length_c   1.000
_cell.angle_alpha   90.00
_cell.angle_beta   90.00
_cell.angle_gamma   90.00
#
_symmetry.space_group_name_H-M   'P 1'
#
loop_
_entity.id
_entity.type
_entity.pdbx_description
1 polymer ?
#
loop_
_entity_poly.entity_id
_entity_poly.type
_entity_poly.pdbx_seq_one_letter_code
_entity_poly.pdbx_strand_id
1 'polypeptide(L)'
;MDRRIRSMGDTHGQYYLNLHVEDRPGVLAEVADHFGRNGVSIERVWQEGRDDEATLVFITHRAQEGAFQKTVDQLRELPSIRAVASVIRVEGEE
;
A
#
# COMPACT_ATOMS: atom_id res chain seq x y z
N MET A 1 -9.11 -31.45 -3.26
CA MET A 1 -8.73 -31.05 -3.08
C MET A 1 -8.19 -30.37 -3.17
N ASP A 2 -7.80 -29.81 -3.14
CA ASP A 2 -7.25 -29.17 -3.10
C ASP A 2 -6.86 -28.42 -3.10
N ARG A 3 -6.69 -28.10 -2.84
CA ARG A 3 -6.23 -27.34 -2.75
C ARG A 3 -5.50 -26.92 -2.59
N ARG A 4 -5.39 -26.77 -2.56
CA ARG A 4 -4.53 -26.52 -2.25
C ARG A 4 -3.51 -25.90 -2.67
N ILE A 5 -3.34 -25.91 -3.68
CA ILE A 5 -2.28 -25.04 -4.18
C ILE A 5 -2.83 -23.67 -4.37
N ARG A 6 -2.20 -22.72 -3.77
CA ARG A 6 -2.58 -21.33 -3.91
C ARG A 6 -1.52 -20.61 -4.67
N SER A 7 -1.91 -19.75 -5.60
CA SER A 7 -0.96 -18.84 -6.21
C SER A 7 -0.54 -17.80 -5.17
N MET A 8 0.57 -17.14 -5.42
CA MET A 8 1.04 -16.10 -4.51
C MET A 8 0.01 -15.00 -4.36
N GLY A 9 -0.74 -14.71 -5.43
CA GLY A 9 -1.73 -13.66 -5.39
C GLY A 9 -2.92 -13.95 -4.52
N ASP A 10 -3.11 -15.21 -4.12
CA ASP A 10 -4.24 -15.59 -3.29
C ASP A 10 -3.94 -15.51 -1.81
N THR A 11 -2.70 -15.25 -1.46
CA THR A 11 -2.31 -15.13 -0.07
C THR A 11 -2.81 -13.78 0.47
N HIS A 12 -3.33 -13.82 1.67
CA HIS A 12 -3.83 -12.61 2.32
C HIS A 12 -2.96 -12.23 3.50
N GLY A 13 -2.82 -10.95 3.72
CA GLY A 13 -2.06 -10.47 4.85
C GLY A 13 -2.35 -9.01 5.10
N GLN A 14 -1.87 -8.53 6.23
CA GLN A 14 -1.93 -7.13 6.58
C GLN A 14 -0.57 -6.53 6.28
N TYR A 15 -0.58 -5.36 5.64
CA TYR A 15 0.65 -4.76 5.14
C TYR A 15 0.86 -3.38 5.70
N TYR A 16 2.11 -3.06 5.92
CA TYR A 16 2.58 -1.73 6.29
C TYR A 16 3.29 -1.17 5.06
N LEU A 17 2.94 0.06 4.71
CA LEU A 17 3.54 0.71 3.54
C LEU A 17 3.97 2.12 3.94
N ASN A 18 5.21 2.45 3.65
CA ASN A 18 5.77 3.75 3.94
C ASN A 18 6.21 4.38 2.63
N LEU A 19 5.65 5.53 2.31
CA LEU A 19 5.92 6.22 1.06
C LEU A 19 6.51 7.58 1.34
N HIS A 20 7.57 7.92 0.60
CA HIS A 20 8.05 9.29 0.55
C HIS A 20 7.35 9.98 -0.62
N VAL A 21 6.68 11.07 -0.35
CA VAL A 21 5.82 11.72 -1.33
C VAL A 21 6.12 13.20 -1.37
N GLU A 22 5.63 13.85 -2.42
CA GLU A 22 5.64 15.29 -2.47
C GLU A 22 4.65 15.84 -1.44
N ASP A 23 5.05 16.93 -0.78
CA ASP A 23 4.19 17.55 0.20
C ASP A 23 3.29 18.56 -0.50
N ARG A 24 2.19 18.07 -1.06
CA ARG A 24 1.23 18.93 -1.73
C ARG A 24 -0.17 18.35 -1.57
N PRO A 25 -1.17 19.22 -1.71
CA PRO A 25 -2.56 18.76 -1.56
C PRO A 25 -2.90 17.68 -2.57
N GLY A 26 -3.73 16.76 -2.15
CA GLY A 26 -4.27 15.75 -3.03
C GLY A 26 -3.45 14.47 -3.14
N VAL A 27 -2.21 14.45 -2.64
CA VAL A 27 -1.39 13.26 -2.77
C VAL A 27 -1.99 12.10 -1.99
N LEU A 28 -2.45 12.35 -0.78
CA LEU A 28 -3.08 11.29 0.02
C LEU A 28 -4.29 10.73 -0.69
N ALA A 29 -5.12 11.60 -1.26
CA ALA A 29 -6.31 11.14 -1.96
C ALA A 29 -5.93 10.31 -3.18
N GLU A 30 -4.89 10.72 -3.89
CA GLU A 30 -4.42 10.00 -5.06
C GLU A 30 -3.98 8.58 -4.69
N VAL A 31 -3.20 8.48 -3.61
CA VAL A 31 -2.72 7.17 -3.16
C VAL A 31 -3.89 6.31 -2.69
N ALA A 32 -4.78 6.89 -1.89
CA ALA A 32 -5.92 6.14 -1.37
C ALA A 32 -6.82 5.63 -2.50
N ASP A 33 -6.94 6.41 -3.58
CA ASP A 33 -7.74 6.01 -4.72
C ASP A 33 -7.20 4.73 -5.34
N HIS A 34 -5.89 4.61 -5.46
CA HIS A 34 -5.31 3.40 -6.03
C HIS A 34 -5.58 2.18 -5.16
N PHE A 35 -5.51 2.35 -3.84
CA PHE A 35 -5.87 1.25 -2.95
C PHE A 35 -7.32 0.83 -3.18
N GLY A 36 -8.22 1.80 -3.25
CA GLY A 36 -9.63 1.49 -3.44
C GLY A 36 -9.91 0.79 -4.75
N ARG A 37 -9.26 1.23 -5.81
CA ARG A 37 -9.47 0.63 -7.13
C ARG A 37 -9.05 -0.82 -7.18
N ASN A 38 -8.07 -1.18 -6.39
CA ASN A 38 -7.57 -2.54 -6.38
C ASN A 38 -8.19 -3.39 -5.27
N GLY A 39 -9.18 -2.85 -4.57
CA GLY A 39 -9.87 -3.60 -3.55
C GLY A 39 -9.10 -3.76 -2.26
N VAL A 40 -8.14 -2.89 -2.00
CA VAL A 40 -7.34 -2.94 -0.79
C VAL A 40 -7.88 -1.89 0.17
N SER A 41 -8.36 -2.33 1.33
CA SER A 41 -8.91 -1.42 2.33
C SER A 41 -7.80 -0.94 3.25
N ILE A 42 -7.83 0.34 3.56
CA ILE A 42 -6.86 0.95 4.46
C ILE A 42 -7.45 0.94 5.86
N GLU A 43 -6.71 0.37 6.80
CA GLU A 43 -7.13 0.39 8.20
C GLU A 43 -6.71 1.69 8.86
N ARG A 44 -5.49 2.12 8.61
CA ARG A 44 -4.96 3.33 9.21
C ARG A 44 -4.04 4.03 8.24
N VAL A 45 -4.03 5.35 8.32
CA VAL A 45 -3.09 6.13 7.54
C VAL A 45 -2.74 7.37 8.35
N TRP A 46 -1.47 7.75 8.30
CA TRP A 46 -1.08 9.02 8.89
C TRP A 46 0.07 9.60 8.08
N GLN A 47 0.24 10.87 8.25
CA GLN A 47 1.25 11.61 7.53
C GLN A 47 2.26 12.16 8.53
N GLU A 48 3.53 12.00 8.19
CA GLU A 48 4.61 12.61 8.91
C GLU A 48 5.35 13.49 7.93
N GLY A 49 5.75 14.66 8.37
CA GLY A 49 6.43 15.58 7.47
C GLY A 49 7.49 16.37 8.14
N ARG A 50 8.51 16.71 7.38
CA ARG A 50 9.56 17.59 7.80
C ARG A 50 9.96 18.43 6.63
N ASP A 51 10.03 19.73 6.85
CA ASP A 51 10.45 20.64 5.79
C ASP A 51 9.55 20.47 4.60
N ASP A 52 10.13 20.17 3.44
CA ASP A 52 9.37 20.03 2.21
C ASP A 52 9.13 18.59 1.82
N GLU A 53 9.39 17.66 2.74
CA GLU A 53 9.15 16.26 2.49
C GLU A 53 8.02 15.75 3.34
N ALA A 54 7.28 14.82 2.79
CA ALA A 54 6.20 14.18 3.51
C ALA A 54 6.33 12.68 3.37
N THR A 55 5.94 12.01 4.44
CA THR A 55 5.91 10.56 4.46
C THR A 55 4.49 10.15 4.78
N LEU A 56 3.94 9.26 3.95
CA LEU A 56 2.63 8.67 4.19
C LEU A 56 2.83 7.24 4.63
N VAL A 57 2.21 6.92 5.75
CA VAL A 57 2.30 5.57 6.32
C VAL A 57 0.91 4.96 6.29
N PHE A 58 0.80 3.78 5.72
CA PHE A 58 -0.46 3.07 5.59
C PHE A 58 -0.37 1.71 6.25
N ILE A 59 -1.45 1.33 6.92
CA ILE A 59 -1.62 -0.05 7.35
C ILE A 59 -2.93 -0.52 6.75
N THR A 60 -2.89 -1.62 6.02
CA THR A 60 -4.09 -2.13 5.35
C THR A 60 -4.83 -3.08 6.25
N HIS A 61 -6.12 -3.26 5.98
CA HIS A 61 -6.82 -4.44 6.46
C HIS A 61 -6.26 -5.64 5.70
N ARG A 62 -6.66 -6.82 6.08
CA ARG A 62 -6.22 -8.01 5.37
C ARG A 62 -6.60 -7.89 3.92
N ALA A 63 -5.62 -8.12 3.06
CA ALA A 63 -5.78 -7.93 1.64
C ALA A 63 -5.05 -9.05 0.90
N GLN A 64 -5.53 -9.33 -0.30
CA GLN A 64 -4.86 -10.28 -1.17
C GLN A 64 -3.51 -9.73 -1.59
N GLU A 65 -2.49 -10.55 -1.51
CA GLU A 65 -1.14 -10.08 -1.78
C GLU A 65 -1.00 -9.54 -3.19
N GLY A 66 -1.62 -10.20 -4.16
CA GLY A 66 -1.53 -9.73 -5.53
C GLY A 66 -2.14 -8.35 -5.71
N ALA A 67 -3.27 -8.11 -5.06
CA ALA A 67 -3.93 -6.81 -5.15
C ALA A 67 -3.07 -5.73 -4.49
N PHE A 68 -2.47 -6.04 -3.36
CA PHE A 68 -1.60 -5.09 -2.68
C PHE A 68 -0.37 -4.80 -3.53
N GLN A 69 0.26 -5.83 -4.07
CA GLN A 69 1.47 -5.65 -4.89
C GLN A 69 1.16 -4.84 -6.13
N LYS A 70 0.02 -5.09 -6.76
CA LYS A 70 -0.40 -4.31 -7.92
C LYS A 70 -0.54 -2.84 -7.55
N THR A 71 -1.11 -2.57 -6.39
CA THR A 71 -1.26 -1.20 -5.93
C THR A 71 0.10 -0.55 -5.76
N VAL A 72 1.03 -1.24 -5.11
CA VAL A 72 2.37 -0.69 -4.90
C VAL A 72 3.04 -0.39 -6.24
N ASP A 73 2.92 -1.31 -7.18
CA ASP A 73 3.52 -1.10 -8.49
C ASP A 73 2.95 0.13 -9.18
N GLN A 74 1.64 0.34 -9.07
CA GLN A 74 1.01 1.51 -9.64
C GLN A 74 1.48 2.80 -8.97
N LEU A 75 1.64 2.74 -7.66
CA LEU A 75 2.11 3.92 -6.93
C LEU A 75 3.51 4.31 -7.35
N ARG A 76 4.36 3.34 -7.65
CA ARG A 76 5.72 3.65 -8.08
C ARG A 76 5.74 4.44 -9.39
N GLU A 77 4.68 4.37 -10.17
CA GLU A 77 4.60 5.09 -11.45
C GLU A 77 4.12 6.52 -11.30
N LEU A 78 3.64 6.91 -10.13
CA LEU A 78 3.08 8.24 -9.93
C LEU A 78 4.18 9.26 -9.69
N PRO A 79 4.14 10.40 -10.37
CA PRO A 79 5.15 11.43 -10.18
C PRO A 79 5.19 11.98 -8.76
N SER A 80 4.06 11.94 -8.04
CA SER A 80 4.01 12.46 -6.69
C SER A 80 4.64 11.53 -5.67
N ILE A 81 4.95 10.29 -6.06
CA ILE A 81 5.57 9.33 -5.16
C ILE A 81 7.07 9.34 -5.44
N ARG A 82 7.83 9.83 -4.46
CA ARG A 82 9.28 9.91 -4.64
C ARG A 82 9.95 8.57 -4.42
N ALA A 83 9.45 7.81 -3.46
CA ALA A 83 10.05 6.51 -3.18
C ALA A 83 9.08 5.67 -2.36
N VAL A 84 9.14 4.37 -2.56
CA VAL A 84 8.50 3.42 -1.66
C VAL A 84 9.57 3.02 -0.66
N ALA A 85 9.48 3.58 0.55
CA ALA A 85 10.54 3.43 1.52
C ALA A 85 10.54 2.07 2.17
N SER A 86 9.36 1.53 2.46
CA SER A 86 9.24 0.25 3.14
C SER A 86 7.95 -0.43 2.75
N VAL A 87 8.02 -1.73 2.58
CA VAL A 87 6.85 -2.59 2.42
C VAL A 87 7.06 -3.75 3.37
N ILE A 88 6.20 -3.86 4.37
CA ILE A 88 6.37 -4.89 5.38
C ILE A 88 5.06 -5.64 5.55
N ARG A 89 5.14 -6.95 5.52
CA ARG A 89 3.99 -7.77 5.84
C ARG A 89 3.89 -7.88 7.35
N VAL A 90 2.84 -7.27 7.89
CA VAL A 90 2.69 -7.20 9.34
C VAL A 90 2.15 -8.50 9.87
N GLU A 91 1.18 -9.07 9.16
CA GLU A 91 0.52 -10.28 9.60
C GLU A 91 0.07 -11.05 8.39
N GLY A 92 0.38 -12.32 8.35
CA GLY A 92 0.02 -13.17 7.24
C GLY A 92 -1.03 -14.17 7.64
N GLU A 93 -1.69 -14.68 6.63
CA GLU A 93 -2.73 -15.66 6.82
C GLU A 93 -2.54 -16.73 5.77
N GLU A 94 -2.51 -17.96 6.19
CA GLU A 94 -2.36 -19.09 5.26
C GLU A 94 -3.66 -19.52 4.70
#